data_4450381635f6da5944c0425c2f933564
#
_entry.id   4450381635f6da5944c0425c2f933564
#
_cell.length_a   1.000
_cell.length_b   1.000
_cell.length_c   1.000
_cell.angle_alpha   90.00
_cell.angle_beta   90.00
_cell.angle_gamma   90.00
#
_symmetry.space_group_name_H-M   'P 1'
#
loop_
_entity.id
_entity.type
_entity.pdbx_description
1 polymer ?
#
loop_
_entity_poly.entity_id
_entity_poly.type
_entity_poly.pdbx_seq_one_letter_code
_entity_poly.pdbx_strand_id
1 'polypeptide(L)'
;MTINYDGNEPTVSARELHKSLEISKRFSAWFETNSQGFVENEDFTSVLSGTVVNNGAHREIQDYSLSVDMAKHICLMSRTEKGKECRQYLIDLEKAWNTPEQVFARALKMADQTIAKLKDTNKSLAEKIEADRPKTIFADAVSASHTSILIGDLAKLICQNGYQIGQKRLFQ
;
A
#
# COMPACT_ATOMS: atom_id res chain seq x y z
N MET A 1 -23.43 10.84 5.52
CA MET A 1 -22.25 10.68 4.65
C MET A 1 -21.19 9.94 5.45
N THR A 2 -20.80 8.75 5.01
CA THR A 2 -19.79 7.91 5.68
C THR A 2 -18.43 8.24 5.10
N ILE A 3 -17.42 8.30 5.97
CA ILE A 3 -16.05 8.56 5.59
C ILE A 3 -15.25 7.31 5.85
N ASN A 4 -14.47 6.92 4.86
CA ASN A 4 -13.57 5.79 4.99
C ASN A 4 -12.18 6.28 5.41
N TYR A 5 -11.63 5.65 6.48
CA TYR A 5 -10.30 5.94 7.05
C TYR A 5 -9.30 4.79 6.83
N ASP A 6 -9.61 3.83 5.96
CA ASP A 6 -8.77 2.64 5.75
C ASP A 6 -7.45 2.96 5.01
N GLY A 7 -7.33 4.15 4.43
CA GLY A 7 -6.14 4.64 3.75
C GLY A 7 -5.30 5.62 4.58
N ASN A 8 -4.28 6.19 3.94
CA ASN A 8 -3.45 7.26 4.52
C ASN A 8 -4.22 8.58 4.67
N GLU A 9 -5.27 8.76 3.87
CA GLU A 9 -6.12 9.94 3.86
C GLU A 9 -7.59 9.51 3.91
N PRO A 10 -8.46 10.32 4.54
CA PRO A 10 -9.88 10.05 4.55
C PRO A 10 -10.48 10.19 3.15
N THR A 11 -11.37 9.28 2.80
CA THR A 11 -12.07 9.29 1.51
C THR A 11 -13.59 9.26 1.71
N VAL A 12 -14.32 9.69 0.68
CA VAL A 12 -15.77 9.84 0.68
C VAL A 12 -16.38 9.04 -0.47
N SER A 13 -17.44 8.26 -0.20
CA SER A 13 -18.20 7.61 -1.27
C SER A 13 -18.94 8.66 -2.12
N ALA A 14 -18.75 8.61 -3.45
CA ALA A 14 -19.43 9.49 -4.38
C ALA A 14 -20.95 9.29 -4.35
N ARG A 15 -21.43 8.06 -4.14
CA ARG A 15 -22.86 7.76 -4.02
C ARG A 15 -23.47 8.37 -2.77
N GLU A 16 -22.76 8.29 -1.65
CA GLU A 16 -23.25 8.92 -0.42
C GLU A 16 -23.23 10.43 -0.51
N LEU A 17 -22.20 11.01 -1.14
CA LEU A 17 -22.14 12.44 -1.41
C LEU A 17 -23.32 12.89 -2.28
N HIS A 18 -23.56 12.18 -3.40
CA HIS A 18 -24.71 12.42 -4.29
C HIS A 18 -26.04 12.38 -3.54
N LYS A 19 -26.23 11.38 -2.66
CA LYS A 19 -27.41 11.26 -1.81
C LYS A 19 -27.52 12.40 -0.79
N SER A 20 -26.41 12.78 -0.16
CA SER A 20 -26.37 13.87 0.83
C SER A 20 -26.64 15.24 0.22
N LEU A 21 -26.29 15.42 -1.05
CA LEU A 21 -26.59 16.64 -1.83
C LEU A 21 -28.03 16.68 -2.36
N GLU A 22 -28.81 15.62 -2.14
CA GLU A 22 -30.22 15.50 -2.58
C GLU A 22 -30.39 15.74 -4.09
N ILE A 23 -29.46 15.25 -4.89
CA ILE A 23 -29.41 15.47 -6.33
C ILE A 23 -30.36 14.51 -7.04
N SER A 24 -31.33 15.04 -7.81
CA SER A 24 -32.30 14.24 -8.59
C SER A 24 -31.71 13.66 -9.88
N LYS A 25 -30.61 14.20 -10.40
CA LYS A 25 -29.93 13.68 -11.59
C LYS A 25 -29.38 12.28 -11.32
N ARG A 26 -29.48 11.36 -12.28
CA ARG A 26 -28.94 9.99 -12.17
C ARG A 26 -27.46 10.03 -11.80
N PHE A 27 -27.04 9.17 -10.86
CA PHE A 27 -25.68 9.13 -10.31
C PHE A 27 -24.58 9.08 -11.39
N SER A 28 -24.68 8.18 -12.38
CA SER A 28 -23.67 8.05 -13.43
C SER A 28 -23.50 9.33 -14.23
N ALA A 29 -24.60 9.96 -14.66
CA ALA A 29 -24.56 11.20 -15.42
C ALA A 29 -24.12 12.41 -14.57
N TRP A 30 -24.43 12.39 -13.28
CA TRP A 30 -23.93 13.39 -12.32
C TRP A 30 -22.42 13.24 -12.10
N PHE A 31 -21.94 12.01 -11.87
CA PHE A 31 -20.52 11.75 -11.64
C PHE A 31 -19.68 12.12 -12.86
N GLU A 32 -20.09 11.66 -14.06
CA GLU A 32 -19.43 12.01 -15.31
C GLU A 32 -19.26 13.52 -15.52
N THR A 33 -20.29 14.30 -15.13
CA THR A 33 -20.22 15.77 -15.25
C THR A 33 -19.26 16.38 -14.22
N ASN A 34 -19.23 15.84 -12.99
CA ASN A 34 -18.49 16.44 -11.88
C ASN A 34 -17.06 15.88 -11.74
N SER A 35 -16.73 14.80 -12.44
CA SER A 35 -15.36 14.25 -12.49
C SER A 35 -14.49 14.92 -13.55
N GLN A 36 -15.06 15.77 -14.40
CA GLN A 36 -14.28 16.49 -15.42
C GLN A 36 -13.25 17.41 -14.76
N GLY A 37 -11.99 17.26 -15.15
CA GLY A 37 -10.88 18.03 -14.60
C GLY A 37 -10.21 17.42 -13.38
N PHE A 38 -10.68 16.25 -12.91
CA PHE A 38 -10.07 15.45 -11.85
C PHE A 38 -9.39 14.21 -12.42
N VAL A 39 -8.35 13.72 -11.74
CA VAL A 39 -7.50 12.62 -12.19
C VAL A 39 -7.86 11.33 -11.46
N GLU A 40 -8.12 10.26 -12.21
CA GLU A 40 -8.35 8.93 -11.63
C GLU A 40 -7.05 8.41 -10.98
N ASN A 41 -7.19 7.79 -9.82
CA ASN A 41 -6.15 7.32 -8.89
C ASN A 41 -5.38 8.43 -8.14
N GLU A 42 -5.72 9.70 -8.35
CA GLU A 42 -5.26 10.82 -7.52
C GLU A 42 -6.44 11.41 -6.75
N ASP A 43 -7.43 11.94 -7.47
CA ASP A 43 -8.59 12.61 -6.88
C ASP A 43 -9.73 11.63 -6.54
N PHE A 44 -9.87 10.56 -7.31
CA PHE A 44 -10.87 9.52 -7.09
C PHE A 44 -10.39 8.15 -7.56
N THR A 45 -10.93 7.09 -6.94
CA THR A 45 -10.67 5.70 -7.34
C THR A 45 -11.99 4.97 -7.55
N SER A 46 -12.06 4.19 -8.63
CA SER A 46 -13.19 3.32 -8.92
C SER A 46 -13.26 2.17 -7.92
N VAL A 47 -14.41 1.97 -7.28
CA VAL A 47 -14.65 0.89 -6.31
C VAL A 47 -15.97 0.20 -6.58
N LEU A 48 -16.04 -1.09 -6.26
CA LEU A 48 -17.31 -1.84 -6.27
C LEU A 48 -17.89 -1.82 -4.87
N SER A 49 -19.09 -1.28 -4.74
CA SER A 49 -19.84 -1.24 -3.48
C SER A 49 -20.94 -2.31 -3.51
N GLY A 50 -20.97 -3.17 -2.49
CA GLY A 50 -22.03 -4.17 -2.33
C GLY A 50 -23.31 -3.54 -1.79
N THR A 51 -24.43 -3.76 -2.47
CA THR A 51 -25.76 -3.38 -1.95
C THR A 51 -26.65 -4.60 -1.83
N VAL A 52 -27.43 -4.66 -0.76
CA VAL A 52 -28.44 -5.72 -0.56
C VAL A 52 -29.71 -5.33 -1.32
N VAL A 53 -30.17 -6.19 -2.23
CA VAL A 53 -31.42 -6.02 -2.95
C VAL A 53 -32.58 -6.65 -2.16
N ASN A 54 -33.82 -6.27 -2.46
CA ASN A 54 -35.04 -6.67 -1.74
C ASN A 54 -35.23 -8.20 -1.51
N ASN A 55 -34.48 -9.05 -2.22
CA ASN A 55 -34.52 -10.51 -2.06
C ASN A 55 -33.31 -11.07 -1.25
N GLY A 56 -32.57 -10.22 -0.54
CA GLY A 56 -31.36 -10.66 0.18
C GLY A 56 -30.14 -10.96 -0.71
N ALA A 57 -30.25 -10.80 -2.02
CA ALA A 57 -29.14 -10.95 -2.94
C ALA A 57 -28.19 -9.73 -2.86
N HIS A 58 -26.88 -9.99 -2.83
CA HIS A 58 -25.87 -8.93 -2.92
C HIS A 58 -25.67 -8.56 -4.40
N ARG A 59 -25.80 -7.28 -4.71
CA ARG A 59 -25.48 -6.71 -6.02
C ARG A 59 -24.30 -5.76 -5.87
N GLU A 60 -23.28 -5.97 -6.65
CA GLU A 60 -22.19 -5.02 -6.79
C GLU A 60 -22.63 -3.82 -7.64
N ILE A 61 -22.39 -2.64 -7.11
CA ILE A 61 -22.73 -1.38 -7.76
C ILE A 61 -21.46 -0.57 -7.88
N GLN A 62 -21.23 0.00 -9.06
CA GLN A 62 -20.13 0.92 -9.29
C GLN A 62 -20.27 2.15 -8.36
N ASP A 63 -19.22 2.42 -7.59
CA ASP A 63 -19.06 3.62 -6.78
C ASP A 63 -17.66 4.19 -7.00
N TYR A 64 -17.41 5.36 -6.45
CA TYR A 64 -16.09 5.99 -6.50
C TYR A 64 -15.74 6.49 -5.10
N SER A 65 -14.50 6.21 -4.70
CA SER A 65 -13.90 6.75 -3.49
C SER A 65 -13.24 8.09 -3.84
N LEU A 66 -13.74 9.18 -3.32
CA LEU A 66 -13.29 10.55 -3.60
C LEU A 66 -12.31 11.01 -2.54
N SER A 67 -11.31 11.78 -2.93
CA SER A 67 -10.53 12.59 -2.00
C SER A 67 -11.42 13.65 -1.33
N VAL A 68 -11.06 14.06 -0.12
CA VAL A 68 -11.80 15.11 0.60
C VAL A 68 -11.81 16.41 -0.22
N ASP A 69 -10.74 16.69 -0.93
CA ASP A 69 -10.63 17.90 -1.77
C ASP A 69 -11.60 17.86 -2.95
N MET A 70 -11.62 16.77 -3.71
CA MET A 70 -12.61 16.60 -4.78
C MET A 70 -14.04 16.71 -4.25
N ALA A 71 -14.34 16.08 -3.11
CA ALA A 71 -15.67 16.17 -2.50
C ALA A 71 -16.04 17.61 -2.11
N LYS A 72 -15.10 18.40 -1.56
CA LYS A 72 -15.29 19.84 -1.26
C LYS A 72 -15.56 20.65 -2.53
N HIS A 73 -14.83 20.39 -3.61
CA HIS A 73 -15.05 21.04 -4.90
C HIS A 73 -16.44 20.75 -5.47
N ILE A 74 -16.88 19.50 -5.44
CA ILE A 74 -18.22 19.11 -5.90
C ILE A 74 -19.29 19.79 -5.05
N CYS A 75 -19.15 19.84 -3.74
CA CYS A 75 -20.06 20.55 -2.84
C CYS A 75 -20.12 22.06 -3.15
N LEU A 76 -19.00 22.67 -3.51
CA LEU A 76 -18.94 24.09 -3.90
C LEU A 76 -19.68 24.35 -5.22
N MET A 77 -19.50 23.46 -6.20
CA MET A 77 -20.15 23.58 -7.51
C MET A 77 -21.67 23.37 -7.44
N SER A 78 -22.18 22.63 -6.47
CA SER A 78 -23.61 22.38 -6.33
C SER A 78 -24.44 23.64 -6.04
N ARG A 79 -23.83 24.68 -5.46
CA ARG A 79 -24.44 25.99 -5.13
C ARG A 79 -25.76 25.91 -4.33
N THR A 80 -25.96 24.84 -3.56
CA THR A 80 -27.14 24.60 -2.72
C THR A 80 -26.79 24.74 -1.25
N GLU A 81 -27.80 24.94 -0.38
CA GLU A 81 -27.57 24.94 1.07
C GLU A 81 -27.04 23.58 1.55
N LYS A 82 -27.52 22.47 0.97
CA LYS A 82 -26.97 21.13 1.24
C LYS A 82 -25.51 21.01 0.84
N GLY A 83 -25.11 21.58 -0.30
CA GLY A 83 -23.71 21.66 -0.71
C GLY A 83 -22.84 22.44 0.28
N LYS A 84 -23.38 23.53 0.84
CA LYS A 84 -22.69 24.32 1.85
C LYS A 84 -22.53 23.54 3.17
N GLU A 85 -23.57 22.85 3.64
CA GLU A 85 -23.55 21.99 4.82
C GLU A 85 -22.52 20.85 4.65
N CYS A 86 -22.59 20.11 3.54
CA CYS A 86 -21.67 19.03 3.24
C CYS A 86 -20.23 19.51 3.17
N ARG A 87 -19.97 20.64 2.52
CA ARG A 87 -18.63 21.24 2.45
C ARG A 87 -18.12 21.64 3.82
N GLN A 88 -18.95 22.27 4.66
CA GLN A 88 -18.54 22.66 6.00
C GLN A 88 -18.19 21.43 6.84
N TYR A 89 -18.98 20.37 6.75
CA TYR A 89 -18.69 19.09 7.39
C TYR A 89 -17.32 18.52 6.96
N LEU A 90 -17.00 18.54 5.66
CA LEU A 90 -15.74 18.06 5.14
C LEU A 90 -14.55 18.91 5.60
N ILE A 91 -14.71 20.23 5.69
CA ILE A 91 -13.70 21.13 6.22
C ILE A 91 -13.42 20.86 7.70
N ASP A 92 -14.46 20.66 8.50
CA ASP A 92 -14.31 20.41 9.93
C ASP A 92 -13.69 19.03 10.20
N LEU A 93 -14.03 18.05 9.35
CA LEU A 93 -13.39 16.75 9.35
C LEU A 93 -11.89 16.83 9.04
N GLU A 94 -11.52 17.56 8.00
CA GLU A 94 -10.11 17.75 7.64
C GLU A 94 -9.31 18.43 8.76
N LYS A 95 -9.90 19.43 9.41
CA LYS A 95 -9.27 20.06 10.59
C LYS A 95 -9.06 19.07 11.73
N ALA A 96 -10.08 18.25 12.02
CA ALA A 96 -9.99 17.21 13.04
C ALA A 96 -8.94 16.14 12.69
N TRP A 97 -8.84 15.78 11.42
CA TRP A 97 -7.85 14.83 10.90
C TRP A 97 -6.41 15.37 10.99
N ASN A 98 -6.23 16.66 10.79
CA ASN A 98 -4.94 17.33 10.76
C ASN A 98 -4.54 17.98 12.11
N THR A 99 -5.16 17.57 13.22
CA THR A 99 -4.65 17.99 14.54
C THR A 99 -3.24 17.43 14.79
N PRO A 100 -2.36 18.17 15.50
CA PRO A 100 -1.00 17.72 15.77
C PRO A 100 -0.94 16.31 16.36
N GLU A 101 -1.84 15.98 17.28
CA GLU A 101 -1.93 14.67 17.94
C GLU A 101 -2.23 13.55 16.94
N GLN A 102 -3.18 13.79 16.02
CA GLN A 102 -3.55 12.82 14.98
C GLN A 102 -2.43 12.64 13.95
N VAL A 103 -1.75 13.70 13.59
CA VAL A 103 -0.59 13.65 12.70
C VAL A 103 0.54 12.83 13.34
N PHE A 104 0.86 13.09 14.61
CA PHE A 104 1.88 12.32 15.33
C PHE A 104 1.50 10.85 15.48
N ALA A 105 0.24 10.55 15.81
CA ALA A 105 -0.22 9.17 15.95
C ALA A 105 -0.09 8.39 14.63
N ARG A 106 -0.44 9.01 13.49
CA ARG A 106 -0.27 8.40 12.17
C ARG A 106 1.21 8.22 11.81
N ALA A 107 2.03 9.23 12.05
CA ALA A 107 3.47 9.16 11.79
C ALA A 107 4.12 8.02 12.58
N LEU A 108 3.77 7.86 13.86
CA LEU A 108 4.26 6.76 14.69
C LEU A 108 3.83 5.41 14.15
N LYS A 109 2.56 5.24 13.79
CA LYS A 109 2.04 4.01 13.18
C LYS A 109 2.77 3.65 11.88
N MET A 110 3.02 4.63 11.03
CA MET A 110 3.77 4.42 9.77
C MET A 110 5.23 4.05 10.04
N ALA A 111 5.86 4.67 11.03
CA ALA A 111 7.22 4.32 11.45
C ALA A 111 7.30 2.88 11.96
N ASP A 112 6.36 2.46 12.82
CA ASP A 112 6.29 1.09 13.34
C ASP A 112 6.11 0.05 12.22
N GLN A 113 5.24 0.33 11.26
CA GLN A 113 5.04 -0.53 10.08
C GLN A 113 6.32 -0.63 9.22
N THR A 114 7.01 0.48 9.04
CA THR A 114 8.28 0.52 8.30
C THR A 114 9.36 -0.27 9.01
N ILE A 115 9.48 -0.11 10.32
CA ILE A 115 10.43 -0.87 11.16
C ILE A 115 10.13 -2.37 11.10
N ALA A 116 8.86 -2.77 11.20
CA ALA A 116 8.47 -4.17 11.09
C ALA A 116 8.86 -4.75 9.72
N LYS A 117 8.54 -4.04 8.64
CA LYS A 117 8.91 -4.46 7.27
C LYS A 117 10.42 -4.56 7.07
N LEU A 118 11.19 -3.61 7.59
CA LEU A 118 12.65 -3.65 7.52
C LEU A 118 13.24 -4.81 8.33
N LYS A 119 12.69 -5.12 9.52
CA LYS A 119 13.10 -6.28 10.31
C LYS A 119 12.87 -7.60 9.56
N ASP A 120 11.73 -7.77 8.91
CA ASP A 120 11.41 -8.96 8.12
C ASP A 120 12.34 -9.08 6.90
N THR A 121 12.61 -7.96 6.24
CA THR A 121 13.56 -7.92 5.11
C THR A 121 14.97 -8.29 5.57
N ASN A 122 15.44 -7.71 6.68
CA ASN A 122 16.75 -8.02 7.23
C ASN A 122 16.88 -9.50 7.63
N LYS A 123 15.84 -10.07 8.23
CA LYS A 123 15.79 -11.51 8.55
C LYS A 123 15.93 -12.37 7.30
N SER A 124 15.13 -12.07 6.27
CA SER A 124 15.20 -12.78 4.99
C SER A 124 16.56 -12.65 4.30
N LEU A 125 17.19 -11.47 4.36
CA LEU A 125 18.52 -11.25 3.83
C LEU A 125 19.59 -12.02 4.62
N ALA A 126 19.50 -12.05 5.95
CA ALA A 126 20.42 -12.81 6.79
C ALA A 126 20.32 -14.32 6.49
N GLU A 127 19.12 -14.86 6.32
CA GLU A 127 18.90 -16.25 5.93
C GLU A 127 19.51 -16.56 4.55
N LYS A 128 19.36 -15.66 3.58
CA LYS A 128 19.99 -15.81 2.26
C LYS A 128 21.50 -15.74 2.31
N ILE A 129 22.06 -14.81 3.08
CA ILE A 129 23.53 -14.70 3.26
C ILE A 129 24.09 -16.00 3.83
N GLU A 130 23.45 -16.57 4.86
CA GLU A 130 23.90 -17.82 5.45
C GLU A 130 23.77 -19.01 4.47
N ALA A 131 22.69 -19.06 3.69
CA ALA A 131 22.50 -20.09 2.65
C ALA A 131 23.52 -19.97 1.50
N ASP A 132 23.94 -18.75 1.14
CA ASP A 132 24.92 -18.53 0.07
C ASP A 132 26.37 -18.54 0.54
N ARG A 133 26.62 -18.49 1.86
CA ARG A 133 27.95 -18.50 2.45
C ARG A 133 28.89 -19.63 1.93
N PRO A 134 28.44 -20.90 1.78
CA PRO A 134 29.29 -21.94 1.21
C PRO A 134 29.72 -21.64 -0.23
N LYS A 135 28.82 -21.03 -1.03
CA LYS A 135 29.14 -20.68 -2.43
C LYS A 135 30.18 -19.56 -2.53
N THR A 136 30.05 -18.54 -1.68
CA THR A 136 30.99 -17.40 -1.64
C THR A 136 32.36 -17.86 -1.20
N ILE A 137 32.49 -18.70 -0.16
CA ILE A 137 33.78 -19.27 0.30
C ILE A 137 34.43 -20.09 -0.82
N PHE A 138 33.64 -20.88 -1.55
CA PHE A 138 34.13 -21.63 -2.70
C PHE A 138 34.67 -20.71 -3.81
N ALA A 139 33.88 -19.68 -4.18
CA ALA A 139 34.27 -18.72 -5.22
C ALA A 139 35.52 -17.94 -4.84
N ASP A 140 35.65 -17.51 -3.58
CA ASP A 140 36.80 -16.78 -3.07
C ASP A 140 38.06 -17.68 -3.06
N ALA A 141 37.93 -18.93 -2.64
CA ALA A 141 39.03 -19.90 -2.66
C ALA A 141 39.55 -20.17 -4.09
N VAL A 142 38.63 -20.27 -5.06
CA VAL A 142 39.01 -20.45 -6.48
C VAL A 142 39.63 -19.18 -7.05
N SER A 143 39.09 -18.00 -6.73
CA SER A 143 39.62 -16.71 -7.24
C SER A 143 41.00 -16.34 -6.66
N ALA A 144 41.29 -16.71 -5.43
CA ALA A 144 42.57 -16.49 -4.78
C ALA A 144 43.70 -17.41 -5.31
N SER A 145 43.34 -18.45 -6.07
CA SER A 145 44.28 -19.40 -6.64
C SER A 145 44.77 -18.94 -8.01
N HIS A 146 46.04 -18.60 -8.11
CA HIS A 146 46.72 -18.32 -9.39
C HIS A 146 47.16 -19.58 -10.14
N THR A 147 46.98 -20.77 -9.57
CA THR A 147 47.35 -22.07 -10.15
C THR A 147 46.19 -23.05 -10.00
N SER A 148 46.15 -24.08 -10.89
CA SER A 148 45.16 -25.17 -10.77
C SER A 148 45.27 -25.82 -9.39
N ILE A 149 44.24 -25.66 -8.57
CA ILE A 149 44.15 -26.30 -7.25
C ILE A 149 43.65 -27.73 -7.46
N LEU A 150 44.38 -28.70 -6.88
CA LEU A 150 43.86 -30.06 -6.78
C LEU A 150 42.59 -30.06 -5.91
N ILE A 151 41.61 -30.86 -6.31
CA ILE A 151 40.31 -30.98 -5.61
C ILE A 151 40.47 -31.26 -4.11
N GLY A 152 41.53 -32.01 -3.75
CA GLY A 152 41.85 -32.28 -2.35
C GLY A 152 42.31 -31.05 -1.56
N ASP A 153 43.03 -30.13 -2.19
CA ASP A 153 43.49 -28.91 -1.55
C ASP A 153 42.39 -27.87 -1.46
N LEU A 154 41.48 -27.83 -2.44
CA LEU A 154 40.26 -27.05 -2.36
C LEU A 154 39.35 -27.52 -1.21
N ALA A 155 39.17 -28.82 -1.01
CA ALA A 155 38.43 -29.37 0.11
C ALA A 155 39.04 -28.97 1.46
N LYS A 156 40.38 -28.95 1.58
CA LYS A 156 41.09 -28.49 2.78
C LYS A 156 40.88 -27.02 3.07
N LEU A 157 40.92 -26.16 2.04
CA LEU A 157 40.66 -24.72 2.15
C LEU A 157 39.24 -24.44 2.63
N ILE A 158 38.26 -25.15 2.11
CA ILE A 158 36.87 -25.04 2.53
C ILE A 158 36.68 -25.48 3.99
N CYS A 159 37.35 -26.57 4.39
CA CYS A 159 37.36 -27.04 5.78
C CYS A 159 37.99 -26.03 6.75
N GLN A 160 39.07 -25.36 6.35
CA GLN A 160 39.73 -24.31 7.16
C GLN A 160 38.81 -23.10 7.39
N ASN A 161 37.89 -22.84 6.48
CA ASN A 161 36.88 -21.79 6.61
C ASN A 161 35.59 -22.25 7.34
N GLY A 162 35.61 -23.40 8.01
CA GLY A 162 34.55 -23.85 8.90
C GLY A 162 33.52 -24.80 8.29
N TYR A 163 33.65 -25.17 7.01
CA TYR A 163 32.77 -26.15 6.38
C TYR A 163 33.43 -27.50 6.23
N GLN A 164 32.95 -28.50 6.97
CA GLN A 164 33.49 -29.88 6.87
C GLN A 164 32.95 -30.54 5.59
N ILE A 165 33.74 -30.45 4.52
CA ILE A 165 33.44 -31.10 3.24
C ILE A 165 34.64 -31.94 2.79
N GLY A 166 34.41 -33.22 2.45
CA GLY A 166 35.41 -34.09 1.90
C GLY A 166 35.49 -34.03 0.37
N GLN A 167 36.63 -34.40 -0.21
CA GLN A 167 36.87 -34.40 -1.65
C GLN A 167 35.76 -35.08 -2.47
N LYS A 168 35.17 -36.18 -1.97
CA LYS A 168 34.06 -36.90 -2.65
C LYS A 168 32.74 -36.15 -2.62
N ARG A 169 32.47 -35.29 -1.62
CA ARG A 169 31.25 -34.53 -1.47
C ARG A 169 31.26 -33.23 -2.27
N LEU A 170 32.42 -32.80 -2.74
CA LEU A 170 32.57 -31.58 -3.53
C LEU A 170 31.95 -31.71 -4.94
N PHE A 171 31.71 -32.95 -5.40
CA PHE A 171 31.21 -33.31 -6.74
C PHE A 171 29.82 -33.96 -6.74
N GLN A 172 29.11 -33.99 -5.64
CA GLN A 172 27.70 -34.35 -5.59
C GLN A 172 26.79 -33.12 -5.51
#